data_4b4e1bc39e9302ef265e31719954c5d5
#
_entry.id   4b4e1bc39e9302ef265e31719954c5d5
#
_cell.length_a   1.000
_cell.length_b   1.000
_cell.length_c   1.000
_cell.angle_alpha   90.00
_cell.angle_beta   90.00
_cell.angle_gamma   90.00
#
_symmetry.space_group_name_H-M   'P 1'
#
loop_
_entity.id
_entity.type
_entity.pdbx_description
1 polymer ?
#
loop_
_entity_poly.entity_id
_entity_poly.type
_entity_poly.pdbx_seq_one_letter_code
_entity_poly.pdbx_strand_id
1 'polypeptide(L)'
;MADIKEDIDKGADVIETITGERPLFLRAPYGNVNFIQLNQLDCFFIHWSSSTYDWFREEEEYIYKRIMKEAKDGAIILMHDTREVTVKAVLRAIPELQEQGYEFVRVDDLLSRNGDKLKMGVPYRSCKYDRGAVAF
;
A
#
# COMPACT_ATOMS: atom_id res chain seq x y z
N MET A 1 7.04 7.20 -23.57
CA MET A 1 5.74 6.85 -22.93
C MET A 1 5.29 5.43 -23.28
N ALA A 2 5.46 4.99 -24.53
CA ALA A 2 5.24 3.57 -24.90
C ALA A 2 6.05 2.61 -23.99
N ASP A 3 7.29 2.96 -23.66
CA ASP A 3 8.17 2.10 -22.88
C ASP A 3 7.67 1.81 -21.45
N ILE A 4 7.03 2.78 -20.76
CA ILE A 4 6.54 2.59 -19.37
C ILE A 4 5.32 1.66 -19.35
N LYS A 5 4.40 1.83 -20.29
CA LYS A 5 3.24 0.93 -20.39
C LYS A 5 3.69 -0.49 -20.73
N GLU A 6 4.58 -0.61 -21.68
CA GLU A 6 5.13 -1.91 -22.09
C GLU A 6 5.87 -2.61 -20.94
N ASP A 7 6.64 -1.86 -20.13
CA ASP A 7 7.35 -2.39 -18.97
C ASP A 7 6.39 -2.88 -17.88
N ILE A 8 5.35 -2.09 -17.60
CA ILE A 8 4.30 -2.47 -16.64
C ILE A 8 3.53 -3.69 -17.13
N ASP A 9 3.14 -3.73 -18.39
CA ASP A 9 2.42 -4.86 -18.99
C ASP A 9 3.25 -6.13 -18.94
N LYS A 10 4.54 -6.08 -19.28
CA LYS A 10 5.46 -7.22 -19.15
C LYS A 10 5.53 -7.75 -17.71
N GLY A 11 5.64 -6.87 -16.74
CA GLY A 11 5.62 -7.25 -15.32
C GLY A 11 4.31 -7.90 -14.92
N ALA A 12 3.19 -7.35 -15.35
CA ALA A 12 1.87 -7.90 -15.11
C ALA A 12 1.69 -9.28 -15.76
N ASP A 13 2.16 -9.48 -16.99
CA ASP A 13 2.09 -10.76 -17.71
C ASP A 13 2.89 -11.85 -16.99
N VAL A 14 4.06 -11.52 -16.43
CA VAL A 14 4.86 -12.46 -15.65
C VAL A 14 4.11 -12.89 -14.38
N ILE A 15 3.54 -11.92 -13.65
CA ILE A 15 2.76 -12.22 -12.44
C ILE A 15 1.55 -13.09 -12.79
N GLU A 16 0.79 -12.73 -13.81
CA GLU A 16 -0.38 -13.48 -14.26
C GLU A 16 -0.02 -14.92 -14.68
N THR A 17 1.11 -15.11 -15.36
CA THR A 17 1.60 -16.43 -15.74
C THR A 17 1.88 -17.32 -14.53
N ILE A 18 2.37 -16.74 -13.42
CA ILE A 18 2.74 -17.48 -12.21
C ILE A 18 1.54 -17.72 -11.30
N THR A 19 0.69 -16.70 -11.12
CA THR A 19 -0.39 -16.69 -10.13
C THR A 19 -1.75 -17.07 -10.70
N GLY A 20 -1.92 -16.98 -12.03
CA GLY A 20 -3.21 -17.10 -12.71
C GLY A 20 -4.08 -15.85 -12.67
N GLU A 21 -3.61 -14.78 -12.03
CA GLU A 21 -4.35 -13.52 -11.89
C GLU A 21 -3.50 -12.32 -12.28
N ARG A 22 -4.06 -11.44 -13.12
CA ARG A 22 -3.41 -10.19 -13.50
C ARG A 22 -3.50 -9.17 -12.35
N PRO A 23 -2.40 -8.53 -11.94
CA PRO A 23 -2.43 -7.53 -10.89
C PRO A 23 -3.22 -6.29 -11.36
N LEU A 24 -4.14 -5.83 -10.54
CA LEU A 24 -4.96 -4.65 -10.82
C LEU A 24 -4.36 -3.37 -10.24
N PHE A 25 -3.45 -3.51 -9.27
CA PHE A 25 -2.88 -2.39 -8.52
C PHE A 25 -1.40 -2.24 -8.82
N LEU A 26 -0.99 -0.99 -8.98
CA LEU A 26 0.41 -0.60 -9.15
C LEU A 26 0.80 0.42 -8.07
N ARG A 27 1.95 0.19 -7.46
CA ARG A 27 2.64 1.20 -6.66
C ARG A 27 3.93 1.58 -7.40
N ALA A 28 4.01 2.84 -7.82
CA ALA A 28 5.19 3.33 -8.51
C ALA A 28 6.42 3.33 -7.58
N PRO A 29 7.59 2.90 -8.05
CA PRO A 29 8.84 3.02 -7.32
C PRO A 29 9.05 4.46 -6.85
N TYR A 30 9.50 4.61 -5.59
CA TYR A 30 9.72 5.91 -4.94
C TYR A 30 8.48 6.83 -4.87
N GLY A 31 7.30 6.34 -5.23
CA GLY A 31 6.09 7.15 -5.32
C GLY A 31 6.11 8.18 -6.46
N ASN A 32 7.05 8.08 -7.39
CA ASN A 32 7.18 8.98 -8.51
C ASN A 32 6.12 8.67 -9.58
N VAL A 33 5.10 9.50 -9.65
CA VAL A 33 4.01 9.35 -10.61
C VAL A 33 3.77 10.67 -11.33
N ASN A 34 3.76 10.60 -12.64
CA ASN A 34 3.30 11.70 -13.47
C ASN A 34 1.80 11.48 -13.79
N PHE A 35 0.96 12.46 -13.45
CA PHE A 35 -0.49 12.40 -13.66
C PHE A 35 -0.89 12.14 -15.12
N ILE A 36 -0.09 12.61 -16.09
CA ILE A 36 -0.34 12.35 -17.51
C ILE A 36 -0.17 10.86 -17.82
N GLN A 37 0.78 10.20 -17.16
CA GLN A 37 1.05 8.78 -17.36
C GLN A 37 0.00 7.90 -16.69
N LEU A 38 -0.54 8.32 -15.53
CA LEU A 38 -1.57 7.58 -14.81
C LEU A 38 -2.82 7.28 -15.66
N ASN A 39 -3.24 8.27 -16.45
CA ASN A 39 -4.44 8.15 -17.29
C ASN A 39 -4.24 7.25 -18.52
N GLN A 40 -3.03 6.78 -18.77
CA GLN A 40 -2.70 5.93 -19.93
C GLN A 40 -2.49 4.46 -19.54
N LEU A 41 -2.62 4.13 -18.27
CA LEU A 41 -2.38 2.80 -17.73
C LEU A 41 -3.68 2.16 -17.25
N ASP A 42 -3.85 0.90 -17.59
CA ASP A 42 -5.03 0.10 -17.26
C ASP A 42 -4.88 -0.55 -15.87
N CYS A 43 -4.49 0.25 -14.86
CA CYS A 43 -4.33 -0.20 -13.48
C CYS A 43 -4.72 0.89 -12.48
N PHE A 44 -4.98 0.47 -11.24
CA PHE A 44 -5.23 1.38 -10.11
C PHE A 44 -3.92 1.72 -9.42
N PHE A 45 -3.74 2.99 -9.10
CA PHE A 45 -2.53 3.45 -8.43
C PHE A 45 -2.72 3.52 -6.93
N ILE A 46 -1.83 2.82 -6.22
CA ILE A 46 -1.80 2.85 -4.76
C ILE A 46 -0.61 3.66 -4.31
N HIS A 47 -0.89 4.63 -3.50
CA HIS A 47 0.08 5.39 -2.73
C HIS A 47 -0.02 5.01 -1.25
N TRP A 48 0.40 5.88 -0.37
CA TRP A 48 0.29 5.74 1.08
C TRP A 48 -0.15 7.05 1.72
N SER A 49 -0.83 6.96 2.84
CA SER A 49 -1.17 8.11 3.69
C SER A 49 0.00 8.48 4.61
N SER A 50 0.79 7.50 5.00
CA SER A 50 1.87 7.64 5.98
C SER A 50 3.03 6.70 5.67
N SER A 51 4.22 7.01 6.21
CA SER A 51 5.42 6.19 6.10
C SER A 51 6.08 5.98 7.44
N THR A 52 6.64 4.81 7.64
CA THR A 52 7.48 4.50 8.80
C THR A 52 8.86 5.10 8.69
N TYR A 53 9.29 5.52 7.49
CA TYR A 53 10.66 5.94 7.18
C TYR A 53 11.72 4.85 7.47
N ASP A 54 11.32 3.60 7.43
CA ASP A 54 12.17 2.44 7.67
C ASP A 54 13.36 2.32 6.70
N TRP A 55 13.21 2.85 5.48
CA TRP A 55 14.29 2.92 4.48
C TRP A 55 15.47 3.80 4.94
N PHE A 56 15.22 4.71 5.88
CA PHE A 56 16.19 5.68 6.40
C PHE A 56 16.56 5.42 7.87
N ARG A 57 15.70 4.71 8.63
CA ARG A 57 15.87 4.40 10.05
C ARG A 57 16.11 2.91 10.24
N GLU A 58 17.02 2.58 11.17
CA GLU A 58 17.39 1.20 11.47
C GLU A 58 16.98 0.77 12.89
N GLU A 59 16.34 1.66 13.63
CA GLU A 59 15.90 1.39 15.00
C GLU A 59 14.47 0.81 14.99
N GLU A 60 14.34 -0.45 15.44
CA GLU A 60 13.04 -1.13 15.57
C GLU A 60 12.03 -0.29 16.34
N GLU A 61 12.45 0.27 17.49
CA GLU A 61 11.58 1.07 18.35
C GLU A 61 11.07 2.34 17.67
N TYR A 62 11.86 2.97 16.82
CA TYR A 62 11.42 4.11 16.03
C TYR A 62 10.33 3.70 15.04
N ILE A 63 10.57 2.61 14.28
CA ILE A 63 9.63 2.09 13.29
C ILE A 63 8.32 1.68 13.96
N TYR A 64 8.40 0.93 15.06
CA TYR A 64 7.24 0.54 15.85
C TYR A 64 6.41 1.75 16.30
N LYS A 65 7.02 2.77 16.91
CA LYS A 65 6.33 3.99 17.33
C LYS A 65 5.70 4.73 16.17
N ARG A 66 6.33 4.69 14.99
CA ARG A 66 5.75 5.26 13.78
C ARG A 66 4.52 4.49 13.32
N ILE A 67 4.56 3.16 13.31
CA ILE A 67 3.39 2.33 12.99
C ILE A 67 2.23 2.67 13.92
N MET A 68 2.45 2.63 15.23
CA MET A 68 1.42 2.92 16.24
C MET A 68 0.83 4.33 16.11
N LYS A 69 1.65 5.32 15.80
CA LYS A 69 1.21 6.72 15.61
C LYS A 69 0.41 6.91 14.33
N GLU A 70 0.81 6.27 13.25
CA GLU A 70 0.24 6.46 11.92
C GLU A 70 -0.94 5.53 11.63
N ALA A 71 -1.14 4.50 12.44
CA ALA A 71 -2.32 3.64 12.38
C ALA A 71 -3.57 4.46 12.68
N LYS A 72 -4.39 4.64 11.66
CA LYS A 72 -5.66 5.35 11.69
C LYS A 72 -6.63 4.63 10.76
N ASP A 73 -7.91 4.81 11.00
CA ASP A 73 -8.93 4.26 10.12
C ASP A 73 -8.68 4.64 8.66
N GLY A 74 -8.67 3.64 7.80
CA GLY A 74 -8.40 3.79 6.36
C GLY A 74 -6.96 4.10 5.97
N ALA A 75 -6.00 4.03 6.89
CA ALA A 75 -4.60 4.30 6.58
C ALA A 75 -3.98 3.22 5.70
N ILE A 76 -3.15 3.66 4.77
CA ILE A 76 -2.21 2.83 4.02
C ILE A 76 -0.81 3.28 4.46
N ILE A 77 -0.06 2.38 5.10
CA ILE A 77 1.25 2.72 5.69
C ILE A 77 2.37 2.08 4.86
N LEU A 78 3.30 2.92 4.38
CA LEU A 78 4.47 2.46 3.62
C LEU A 78 5.55 1.94 4.55
N MET A 79 6.04 0.73 4.24
CA MET A 79 7.19 0.09 4.86
C MET A 79 7.81 -0.94 3.91
N HIS A 80 8.96 -1.52 4.27
CA HIS A 80 9.70 -2.44 3.41
C HIS A 80 10.01 -3.76 4.15
N ASP A 81 9.50 -4.87 3.65
CA ASP A 81 9.65 -6.22 4.22
C ASP A 81 11.06 -6.82 4.06
N THR A 82 11.89 -6.21 3.22
CA THR A 82 13.29 -6.60 3.04
C THR A 82 14.20 -6.22 4.22
N ARG A 83 13.67 -5.50 5.21
CA ARG A 83 14.41 -5.03 6.39
C ARG A 83 13.96 -5.75 7.65
N GLU A 84 14.88 -6.49 8.26
CA GLU A 84 14.61 -7.28 9.47
C GLU A 84 14.03 -6.44 10.61
N VAL A 85 14.55 -5.23 10.81
CA VAL A 85 14.06 -4.29 11.83
C VAL A 85 12.61 -3.87 11.59
N THR A 86 12.21 -3.71 10.33
CA THR A 86 10.82 -3.41 9.96
C THR A 86 9.92 -4.60 10.27
N VAL A 87 10.34 -5.80 9.90
CA VAL A 87 9.58 -7.03 10.19
C VAL A 87 9.36 -7.19 11.69
N LYS A 88 10.41 -7.02 12.52
CA LYS A 88 10.29 -7.08 13.97
C LYS A 88 9.31 -6.04 14.52
N ALA A 89 9.40 -4.81 14.07
CA ALA A 89 8.50 -3.74 14.48
C ALA A 89 7.03 -4.03 14.12
N VAL A 90 6.78 -4.59 12.91
CA VAL A 90 5.45 -4.98 12.44
C VAL A 90 4.88 -6.13 13.27
N LEU A 91 5.66 -7.18 13.51
CA LEU A 91 5.22 -8.33 14.31
C LEU A 91 4.86 -7.95 15.74
N ARG A 92 5.48 -6.91 16.28
CA ARG A 92 5.15 -6.34 17.58
C ARG A 92 3.89 -5.45 17.51
N ALA A 93 3.74 -4.64 16.48
CA ALA A 93 2.65 -3.68 16.36
C ALA A 93 1.30 -4.32 16.03
N ILE A 94 1.27 -5.38 15.21
CA ILE A 94 0.04 -6.02 14.75
C ILE A 94 -0.86 -6.47 15.92
N PRO A 95 -0.40 -7.28 16.87
CA PRO A 95 -1.26 -7.74 17.97
C PRO A 95 -1.79 -6.58 18.82
N GLU A 96 -0.97 -5.57 19.08
CA GLU A 96 -1.39 -4.41 19.86
C GLU A 96 -2.45 -3.57 19.15
N LEU A 97 -2.32 -3.38 17.82
CA LEU A 97 -3.33 -2.70 17.03
C LEU A 97 -4.64 -3.50 16.95
N GLN A 98 -4.55 -4.84 16.88
CA GLN A 98 -5.74 -5.70 16.93
C GLN A 98 -6.46 -5.59 18.29
N GLU A 99 -5.73 -5.52 19.39
CA GLU A 99 -6.31 -5.28 20.73
C GLU A 99 -6.98 -3.89 20.83
N GLN A 100 -6.49 -2.91 20.08
CA GLN A 100 -7.11 -1.58 19.96
C GLN A 100 -8.31 -1.56 18.99
N GLY A 101 -8.66 -2.70 18.37
CA GLY A 101 -9.80 -2.84 17.50
C GLY A 101 -9.53 -2.56 16.02
N TYR A 102 -8.28 -2.45 15.61
CA TYR A 102 -7.92 -2.34 14.19
C TYR A 102 -8.03 -3.68 13.47
N GLU A 103 -8.55 -3.63 12.26
CA GLU A 103 -8.57 -4.75 11.32
C GLU A 103 -7.52 -4.50 10.23
N PHE A 104 -6.70 -5.53 9.96
CA PHE A 104 -5.76 -5.51 8.85
C PHE A 104 -6.39 -6.12 7.61
N VAL A 105 -6.40 -5.38 6.53
CA VAL A 105 -7.11 -5.77 5.31
C VAL A 105 -6.23 -5.55 4.08
N ARG A 106 -6.59 -6.22 3.00
CA ARG A 106 -5.99 -5.95 1.70
C ARG A 106 -6.40 -4.55 1.21
N VAL A 107 -5.56 -3.95 0.38
CA VAL A 107 -5.82 -2.61 -0.17
C VAL A 107 -7.10 -2.57 -1.01
N ASP A 108 -7.36 -3.60 -1.80
CA ASP A 108 -8.58 -3.73 -2.58
C ASP A 108 -9.84 -3.77 -1.70
N ASP A 109 -9.80 -4.55 -0.63
CA ASP A 109 -10.87 -4.59 0.37
C ASP A 109 -11.07 -3.23 1.03
N LEU A 110 -9.96 -2.60 1.45
CA LEU A 110 -10.01 -1.28 2.07
C LEU A 110 -10.68 -0.24 1.18
N LEU A 111 -10.28 -0.18 -0.09
CA LEU A 111 -10.76 0.84 -1.03
C LEU A 111 -12.19 0.58 -1.52
N SER A 112 -12.64 -0.67 -1.51
CA SER A 112 -14.00 -1.05 -1.96
C SER A 112 -15.06 -0.96 -0.87
N ARG A 113 -14.67 -0.87 0.41
CA ARG A 113 -15.61 -0.94 1.56
C ARG A 113 -16.65 0.19 1.59
N ASN A 114 -16.34 1.36 1.05
CA ASN A 114 -17.29 2.47 0.99
C ASN A 114 -18.28 2.37 -0.18
N GLY A 115 -18.22 1.30 -0.99
CA GLY A 115 -19.06 1.15 -2.17
C GLY A 115 -18.69 2.08 -3.33
N ASP A 116 -17.64 2.87 -3.16
CA ASP A 116 -17.12 3.75 -4.23
C ASP A 116 -16.48 2.91 -5.32
N LYS A 117 -16.82 3.20 -6.56
CA LYS A 117 -16.13 2.59 -7.69
C LYS A 117 -14.75 3.21 -7.82
N LEU A 118 -13.73 2.36 -7.77
CA LEU A 118 -12.36 2.78 -8.04
C LEU A 118 -12.24 3.39 -9.45
N LYS A 119 -11.45 4.44 -9.57
CA LYS A 119 -11.20 5.15 -10.82
C LYS A 119 -9.73 4.99 -11.21
N MET A 120 -9.48 4.64 -12.45
CA MET A 120 -8.13 4.67 -13.02
C MET A 120 -7.61 6.11 -13.08
N GLY A 121 -6.28 6.27 -13.10
CA GLY A 121 -5.67 7.59 -13.15
C GLY A 121 -5.69 8.40 -11.83
N VAL A 122 -6.21 7.82 -10.75
CA VAL A 122 -6.27 8.46 -9.43
C VAL A 122 -5.34 7.72 -8.45
N PRO A 123 -4.39 8.41 -7.80
CA PRO A 123 -3.56 7.78 -6.77
C PRO A 123 -4.33 7.71 -5.44
N TYR A 124 -4.61 6.51 -4.99
CA TYR A 124 -5.26 6.25 -3.71
C TYR A 124 -4.24 6.26 -2.57
N ARG A 125 -4.45 7.11 -1.57
CA ARG A 125 -3.56 7.29 -0.41
C ARG A 125 -4.12 6.75 0.90
N SER A 126 -5.43 6.70 1.00
CA SER A 126 -6.18 6.21 2.17
C SER A 126 -7.64 6.04 1.80
N CYS A 127 -8.35 5.30 2.64
CA CYS A 127 -9.81 5.24 2.60
C CYS A 127 -10.33 5.51 4.01
N LYS A 128 -11.27 6.43 4.18
CA LYS A 128 -11.95 6.62 5.46
C LYS A 128 -13.00 5.53 5.62
N TYR A 129 -12.92 4.80 6.71
CA TYR A 129 -13.85 3.75 7.03
C TYR A 129 -14.17 3.74 8.54
N ASP A 130 -15.44 3.61 8.90
CA ASP A 130 -15.93 3.80 10.28
C ASP A 130 -15.59 2.65 11.25
N ARG A 131 -14.72 1.72 10.90
CA ARG A 131 -14.44 0.51 11.69
C ARG A 131 -12.98 0.25 12.02
N GLY A 132 -12.10 1.21 11.86
CA GLY A 132 -10.68 1.09 12.26
C GLY A 132 -9.85 0.14 11.37
N ALA A 133 -10.07 0.14 10.05
CA ALA A 133 -9.28 -0.69 9.13
C ALA A 133 -7.96 -0.01 8.72
N VAL A 134 -6.88 -0.78 8.67
CA VAL A 134 -5.54 -0.35 8.23
C VAL A 134 -5.00 -1.32 7.19
N ALA A 135 -4.36 -0.82 6.13
CA ALA A 135 -3.59 -1.62 5.18
C ALA A 135 -2.09 -1.28 5.25
N PHE A 136 -1.26 -2.29 5.03
CA PHE A 136 0.20 -2.20 4.97
C PHE A 136 0.72 -2.51 3.58
#